data_2be6f2cab3b5540ae400f6c8a1ba7969
#
_entry.id   2be6f2cab3b5540ae400f6c8a1ba7969
#
_cell.length_a   1.000
_cell.length_b   1.000
_cell.length_c   1.000
_cell.angle_alpha   90.00
_cell.angle_beta   90.00
_cell.angle_gamma   90.00
#
_symmetry.space_group_name_H-M   'P 1'
#
loop_
_entity.id
_entity.type
_entity.pdbx_description
1 polymer ?
#
loop_
_entity_poly.entity_id
_entity_poly.type
_entity_poly.pdbx_seq_one_letter_code
_entity_poly.pdbx_strand_id
1 'polypeptide(L)'
;ISGNRCDKPVTGKSADNSLNLYAYKQELLASYKPVPGKRGSIGIPLCLGFYELLPFWWAFWTKLGFAVHTSPVSSRGLYLAGQATIPSDTACFPAKLSHGHIKALSQMELDAIFYPCLTYNVDEGLGDNHYNCPVVAYYPEVLAGNCPELEGKKFIYDYVGIHRPKDFVHKMARTVLPKYFGGISEKEVQEAADAAYAEYEAHMAKIRVKGSEIIDEARRQGKRIIVLAGRPYHVDPEVNHGIDRLITRHGAAVVTEDSISNRVQKFPTSVLNQWTYHSRLYAAAKYCTTQKDMDLVQLVSFGCGVDAITTDETREILQAGGKLYTQLKIDEITNLGAVNIRLRSLFAALDERDEVAEEKAAAKAEA
;
A
#
# COMPACT_ATOMS: atom_id res chain seq x y z
N ILE A 1 -5.32 30.61 -15.11
CA ILE A 1 -6.05 30.72 -13.82
C ILE A 1 -5.56 29.57 -12.96
N SER A 2 -4.61 29.83 -12.08
CA SER A 2 -4.18 28.88 -11.08
C SER A 2 -5.25 28.84 -9.97
N GLY A 3 -6.32 28.09 -10.21
CA GLY A 3 -7.39 27.90 -9.26
C GLY A 3 -6.99 26.97 -8.12
N ASN A 4 -7.43 27.30 -6.93
CA ASN A 4 -7.43 26.51 -5.70
C ASN A 4 -6.09 26.35 -4.96
N ARG A 5 -5.52 27.46 -4.53
CA ARG A 5 -4.66 27.52 -3.36
C ARG A 5 -5.45 27.91 -2.09
N CYS A 6 -6.74 27.57 -2.04
CA CYS A 6 -7.62 27.95 -0.93
C CYS A 6 -7.33 27.23 0.41
N ASP A 7 -6.46 26.23 0.42
CA ASP A 7 -6.17 25.46 1.65
C ASP A 7 -5.23 26.18 2.63
N LYS A 8 -4.39 27.11 2.16
CA LYS A 8 -3.46 27.84 3.03
C LYS A 8 -4.12 28.75 4.07
N PRO A 9 -5.25 29.44 3.76
CA PRO A 9 -5.90 30.29 4.76
C PRO A 9 -6.79 29.56 5.76
N VAL A 10 -7.26 28.33 5.44
CA VAL A 10 -8.34 27.68 6.17
C VAL A 10 -7.87 26.88 7.37
N THR A 11 -6.68 26.31 7.35
CA THR A 11 -6.16 25.53 8.49
C THR A 11 -5.00 26.19 9.22
N GLY A 12 -4.23 27.07 8.58
CA GLY A 12 -3.09 27.78 9.18
C GLY A 12 -1.98 26.89 9.78
N LYS A 13 -2.24 25.59 9.85
CA LYS A 13 -1.34 24.59 10.45
C LYS A 13 -0.50 23.91 9.38
N SER A 14 0.79 23.78 9.63
CA SER A 14 1.66 22.90 8.84
C SER A 14 1.27 21.44 9.07
N ALA A 15 1.43 20.59 8.05
CA ALA A 15 1.26 19.15 8.23
C ALA A 15 2.28 18.63 9.25
N ASP A 16 1.83 17.90 10.25
CA ASP A 16 2.70 17.26 11.23
C ASP A 16 3.04 15.85 10.74
N ASN A 17 4.22 15.72 10.14
CA ASN A 17 4.70 14.43 9.63
C ASN A 17 5.15 13.47 10.74
N SER A 18 5.33 13.93 11.98
CA SER A 18 5.73 13.06 13.10
C SER A 18 4.64 12.06 13.47
N LEU A 19 3.38 12.40 13.21
CA LEU A 19 2.22 11.54 13.45
C LEU A 19 1.58 11.03 12.14
N ASN A 20 2.41 10.78 11.12
CA ASN A 20 1.97 10.36 9.81
C ASN A 20 2.72 9.10 9.36
N LEU A 21 2.07 7.94 9.46
CA LEU A 21 2.67 6.66 9.09
C LEU A 21 2.90 6.54 7.57
N TYR A 22 2.13 7.23 6.72
CA TYR A 22 2.38 7.29 5.28
C TYR A 22 3.75 7.91 4.97
N ALA A 23 4.09 9.03 5.61
CA ALA A 23 5.40 9.66 5.46
C ALA A 23 6.53 8.72 5.90
N TYR A 24 6.38 8.06 7.04
CA TYR A 24 7.35 7.08 7.52
C TYR A 24 7.52 5.89 6.55
N LYS A 25 6.43 5.35 6.01
CA LYS A 25 6.49 4.25 5.02
C LYS A 25 7.21 4.68 3.74
N GLN A 26 6.99 5.92 3.27
CA GLN A 26 7.72 6.47 2.12
C GLN A 26 9.23 6.59 2.41
N GLU A 27 9.61 7.10 3.57
CA GLU A 27 11.01 7.19 4.01
C GLU A 27 11.65 5.80 4.15
N LEU A 28 10.92 4.85 4.72
CA LEU A 28 11.38 3.48 4.91
C LEU A 28 11.61 2.79 3.56
N LEU A 29 10.72 2.93 2.59
CA LEU A 29 10.92 2.41 1.23
C LEU A 29 12.10 3.10 0.52
N ALA A 30 12.24 4.41 0.70
CA ALA A 30 13.36 5.16 0.13
C ALA A 30 14.73 4.80 0.74
N SER A 31 14.77 4.07 1.85
CA SER A 31 16.02 3.59 2.46
C SER A 31 16.65 2.40 1.72
N TYR A 32 15.90 1.67 0.92
CA TYR A 32 16.39 0.56 0.10
C TYR A 32 17.15 1.10 -1.10
N LYS A 33 18.47 1.27 -0.94
CA LYS A 33 19.37 1.81 -1.97
C LYS A 33 20.08 0.70 -2.72
N PRO A 34 20.51 0.91 -3.98
CA PRO A 34 21.35 -0.03 -4.68
C PRO A 34 22.65 -0.31 -3.91
N VAL A 35 22.96 -1.59 -3.82
CA VAL A 35 24.26 -2.07 -3.27
C VAL A 35 25.04 -2.63 -4.46
N PRO A 36 26.34 -2.29 -4.61
CA PRO A 36 27.14 -2.80 -5.71
C PRO A 36 27.08 -4.33 -5.81
N GLY A 37 26.72 -4.85 -6.98
CA GLY A 37 26.58 -6.28 -7.25
C GLY A 37 27.65 -6.78 -8.21
N LYS A 38 28.05 -8.06 -8.08
CA LYS A 38 29.03 -8.68 -8.97
C LYS A 38 28.38 -9.38 -10.18
N ARG A 39 27.05 -9.56 -10.15
CA ARG A 39 26.27 -10.30 -11.17
C ARG A 39 25.43 -9.42 -12.09
N GLY A 40 25.55 -8.10 -11.93
CA GLY A 40 24.80 -7.14 -12.72
C GLY A 40 23.76 -6.36 -11.92
N SER A 41 22.78 -5.83 -12.63
CA SER A 41 21.76 -4.90 -12.10
C SER A 41 20.35 -5.34 -12.44
N ILE A 42 19.44 -5.21 -11.47
CA ILE A 42 18.02 -5.53 -11.60
C ILE A 42 17.21 -4.25 -11.37
N GLY A 43 16.33 -3.91 -12.30
CA GLY A 43 15.35 -2.84 -12.15
C GLY A 43 14.03 -3.37 -11.60
N ILE A 44 13.51 -2.74 -10.56
CA ILE A 44 12.20 -3.05 -9.97
C ILE A 44 11.28 -1.83 -10.13
N PRO A 45 10.11 -1.95 -10.79
CA PRO A 45 9.16 -0.86 -10.87
C PRO A 45 8.52 -0.63 -9.50
N LEU A 46 8.64 0.58 -8.95
CA LEU A 46 8.03 0.93 -7.67
C LEU A 46 6.54 1.22 -7.88
N CYS A 47 5.74 0.16 -8.06
CA CYS A 47 4.30 0.24 -8.31
C CYS A 47 3.57 -0.95 -7.70
N LEU A 48 2.26 -0.83 -7.54
CA LEU A 48 1.38 -1.88 -7.03
C LEU A 48 1.96 -2.63 -5.81
N GLY A 49 2.08 -3.94 -5.88
CA GLY A 49 2.55 -4.79 -4.78
C GLY A 49 3.99 -4.50 -4.30
N PHE A 50 4.81 -3.80 -5.10
CA PHE A 50 6.17 -3.45 -4.67
C PHE A 50 6.22 -2.39 -3.57
N TYR A 51 5.14 -1.66 -3.31
CA TYR A 51 5.04 -0.80 -2.13
C TYR A 51 5.05 -1.58 -0.80
N GLU A 52 4.91 -2.89 -0.85
CA GLU A 52 5.06 -3.80 0.30
C GLU A 52 6.21 -4.79 0.10
N LEU A 53 6.36 -5.32 -1.12
CA LEU A 53 7.26 -6.43 -1.39
C LEU A 53 8.65 -5.99 -1.85
N LEU A 54 8.92 -4.68 -1.99
CA LEU A 54 10.26 -4.18 -2.31
C LEU A 54 11.33 -4.70 -1.34
N PRO A 55 11.14 -4.70 0.00
CA PRO A 55 12.12 -5.23 0.95
C PRO A 55 12.50 -6.68 0.68
N PHE A 56 11.50 -7.53 0.42
CA PHE A 56 11.70 -8.93 0.07
C PHE A 56 12.58 -9.08 -1.18
N TRP A 57 12.20 -8.42 -2.27
CA TRP A 57 12.90 -8.55 -3.55
C TRP A 57 14.25 -7.86 -3.56
N TRP A 58 14.38 -6.75 -2.85
CA TRP A 58 15.66 -6.08 -2.67
C TRP A 58 16.65 -6.98 -1.95
N ALA A 59 16.26 -7.61 -0.85
CA ALA A 59 17.11 -8.51 -0.10
C ALA A 59 17.45 -9.78 -0.91
N PHE A 60 16.47 -10.36 -1.61
CA PHE A 60 16.68 -11.53 -2.47
C PHE A 60 17.73 -11.28 -3.55
N TRP A 61 17.54 -10.25 -4.36
CA TRP A 61 18.45 -9.96 -5.46
C TRP A 61 19.82 -9.46 -4.98
N THR A 62 19.88 -8.65 -3.95
CA THR A 62 21.13 -8.18 -3.35
C THR A 62 21.93 -9.35 -2.78
N LYS A 63 21.30 -10.29 -2.10
CA LYS A 63 21.95 -11.48 -1.54
C LYS A 63 22.49 -12.41 -2.66
N LEU A 64 21.80 -12.47 -3.79
CA LEU A 64 22.31 -13.16 -4.99
C LEU A 64 23.47 -12.42 -5.67
N GLY A 65 23.78 -11.20 -5.28
CA GLY A 65 24.89 -10.41 -5.81
C GLY A 65 24.52 -9.48 -6.96
N PHE A 66 23.24 -9.10 -7.10
CA PHE A 66 22.79 -8.08 -8.05
C PHE A 66 22.63 -6.71 -7.38
N ALA A 67 22.91 -5.64 -8.10
CA ALA A 67 22.53 -4.30 -7.70
C ALA A 67 21.06 -4.08 -8.02
N VAL A 68 20.25 -3.70 -7.01
CA VAL A 68 18.81 -3.48 -7.19
C VAL A 68 18.53 -1.99 -7.33
N HIS A 69 17.95 -1.59 -8.45
CA HIS A 69 17.52 -0.24 -8.75
C HIS A 69 16.00 -0.18 -8.81
N THR A 70 15.39 0.81 -8.19
CA THR A 70 13.96 1.09 -8.36
C THR A 70 13.74 2.15 -9.43
N SER A 71 12.58 2.13 -10.06
CA SER A 71 12.10 3.27 -10.83
C SER A 71 11.95 4.49 -9.92
N PRO A 72 11.93 5.71 -10.46
CA PRO A 72 11.66 6.93 -9.68
C PRO A 72 10.31 6.85 -8.95
N VAL A 73 10.15 7.64 -7.89
CA VAL A 73 8.86 7.84 -7.24
C VAL A 73 7.86 8.39 -8.25
N SER A 74 6.61 7.94 -8.18
CA SER A 74 5.55 8.35 -9.10
C SER A 74 5.35 9.86 -9.11
N SER A 75 5.05 10.36 -10.28
CA SER A 75 4.72 11.75 -10.53
C SER A 75 3.79 11.87 -11.73
N ARG A 76 3.12 13.01 -11.87
CA ARG A 76 2.32 13.27 -13.05
C ARG A 76 3.12 13.14 -14.37
N GLY A 77 4.39 13.54 -14.35
CA GLY A 77 5.28 13.40 -15.52
C GLY A 77 5.55 11.94 -15.87
N LEU A 78 5.77 11.08 -14.86
CA LEU A 78 5.96 9.65 -15.04
C LEU A 78 4.69 8.99 -15.60
N TYR A 79 3.51 9.33 -15.08
CA TYR A 79 2.23 8.86 -15.59
C TYR A 79 2.06 9.20 -17.08
N LEU A 80 2.24 10.48 -17.43
CA LEU A 80 2.10 10.95 -18.81
C LEU A 80 3.11 10.28 -19.76
N ALA A 81 4.31 9.99 -19.28
CA ALA A 81 5.33 9.29 -20.08
C ALA A 81 4.91 7.87 -20.47
N GLY A 82 4.16 7.17 -19.62
CA GLY A 82 3.67 5.81 -19.87
C GLY A 82 2.28 5.75 -20.51
N GLN A 83 1.56 6.87 -20.63
CA GLN A 83 0.14 6.89 -20.96
C GLN A 83 -0.18 6.24 -22.32
N ALA A 84 0.69 6.39 -23.31
CA ALA A 84 0.46 5.86 -24.66
C ALA A 84 0.42 4.32 -24.74
N THR A 85 0.92 3.62 -23.75
CA THR A 85 0.98 2.15 -23.70
C THR A 85 -0.13 1.53 -22.83
N ILE A 86 -1.00 2.34 -22.22
CA ILE A 86 -2.11 1.87 -21.39
C ILE A 86 -3.20 1.30 -22.30
N PRO A 87 -3.54 0.00 -22.20
CA PRO A 87 -4.45 -0.64 -23.16
C PRO A 87 -5.92 -0.35 -22.90
N SER A 88 -6.28 0.13 -21.71
CA SER A 88 -7.67 0.37 -21.33
C SER A 88 -7.81 1.46 -20.28
N ASP A 89 -8.77 2.35 -20.49
CA ASP A 89 -9.16 3.39 -19.54
C ASP A 89 -9.78 2.81 -18.25
N THR A 90 -10.29 1.57 -18.29
CA THR A 90 -10.90 0.92 -17.14
C THR A 90 -9.88 0.34 -16.14
N ALA A 91 -8.59 0.26 -16.49
CA ALA A 91 -7.55 -0.11 -15.54
C ALA A 91 -7.51 0.89 -14.38
N CYS A 92 -7.34 0.40 -13.15
CA CYS A 92 -7.23 1.29 -11.99
C CYS A 92 -5.98 2.18 -12.09
N PHE A 93 -6.04 3.38 -11.55
CA PHE A 93 -4.96 4.37 -11.68
C PHE A 93 -3.60 3.85 -11.19
N PRO A 94 -3.47 3.13 -10.04
CA PRO A 94 -2.21 2.55 -9.63
C PRO A 94 -1.59 1.57 -10.66
N ALA A 95 -2.42 0.85 -11.41
CA ALA A 95 -1.94 -0.03 -12.49
C ALA A 95 -1.45 0.79 -13.69
N LYS A 96 -2.14 1.84 -14.06
CA LYS A 96 -1.73 2.75 -15.15
C LYS A 96 -0.36 3.37 -14.91
N LEU A 97 -0.02 3.70 -13.65
CA LEU A 97 1.30 4.20 -13.27
C LEU A 97 2.43 3.22 -13.61
N SER A 98 2.16 1.92 -13.59
CA SER A 98 3.17 0.89 -13.88
C SER A 98 3.79 1.06 -15.28
N HIS A 99 3.05 1.56 -16.26
CA HIS A 99 3.55 1.85 -17.61
C HIS A 99 4.65 2.91 -17.60
N GLY A 100 4.47 3.99 -16.83
CA GLY A 100 5.50 5.01 -16.65
C GLY A 100 6.74 4.48 -15.92
N HIS A 101 6.55 3.61 -14.93
CA HIS A 101 7.65 2.96 -14.23
C HIS A 101 8.47 2.05 -15.14
N ILE A 102 7.82 1.25 -15.99
CA ILE A 102 8.50 0.41 -16.99
C ILE A 102 9.28 1.28 -17.96
N LYS A 103 8.68 2.34 -18.47
CA LYS A 103 9.37 3.27 -19.37
C LYS A 103 10.59 3.91 -18.71
N ALA A 104 10.49 4.35 -17.46
CA ALA A 104 11.62 4.91 -16.73
C ALA A 104 12.76 3.89 -16.55
N LEU A 105 12.44 2.63 -16.18
CA LEU A 105 13.43 1.57 -16.05
C LEU A 105 14.06 1.18 -17.39
N SER A 106 13.29 1.21 -18.47
CA SER A 106 13.80 0.89 -19.81
C SER A 106 14.86 1.86 -20.31
N GLN A 107 14.88 3.08 -19.75
CA GLN A 107 15.88 4.12 -20.06
C GLN A 107 17.16 4.00 -19.20
N MET A 108 17.16 3.11 -18.21
CA MET A 108 18.33 2.86 -17.36
C MET A 108 19.19 1.73 -17.98
N GLU A 109 20.49 1.78 -17.70
CA GLU A 109 21.41 0.68 -18.03
C GLU A 109 21.27 -0.45 -17.01
N LEU A 110 20.38 -1.40 -17.31
CA LEU A 110 20.03 -2.52 -16.44
C LEU A 110 20.20 -3.84 -17.19
N ASP A 111 20.68 -4.87 -16.49
CA ASP A 111 20.80 -6.23 -17.06
C ASP A 111 19.45 -6.92 -17.18
N ALA A 112 18.50 -6.61 -16.29
CA ALA A 112 17.13 -7.09 -16.38
C ALA A 112 16.16 -6.16 -15.65
N ILE A 113 14.89 -6.20 -16.04
CA ILE A 113 13.76 -5.61 -15.30
C ILE A 113 12.97 -6.77 -14.70
N PHE A 114 12.68 -6.69 -13.41
CA PHE A 114 11.99 -7.74 -12.66
C PHE A 114 10.63 -7.27 -12.17
N TYR A 115 9.58 -7.93 -12.64
CA TYR A 115 8.21 -7.72 -12.18
C TYR A 115 7.42 -9.03 -12.28
N PRO A 116 7.47 -9.90 -11.26
CA PRO A 116 6.85 -11.22 -11.31
C PRO A 116 5.32 -11.16 -11.20
N CYS A 117 4.66 -12.17 -11.77
CA CYS A 117 3.25 -12.42 -11.51
C CYS A 117 3.10 -13.15 -10.17
N LEU A 118 2.27 -12.60 -9.28
CA LEU A 118 2.05 -13.08 -7.91
C LEU A 118 0.57 -13.32 -7.66
N THR A 119 0.08 -14.55 -7.87
CA THR A 119 -1.31 -14.92 -7.62
C THR A 119 -1.67 -14.84 -6.13
N TYR A 120 -0.76 -15.36 -5.29
CA TYR A 120 -0.93 -15.40 -3.83
C TYR A 120 0.07 -14.48 -3.14
N ASN A 121 -0.38 -13.80 -2.12
CA ASN A 121 0.47 -13.06 -1.18
C ASN A 121 0.83 -13.94 0.03
N VAL A 122 1.59 -13.41 0.97
CA VAL A 122 1.85 -14.05 2.26
C VAL A 122 0.53 -14.23 3.01
N ASP A 123 0.32 -15.40 3.60
CA ASP A 123 -0.86 -15.68 4.42
C ASP A 123 -0.68 -15.07 5.81
N GLU A 124 -1.55 -14.15 6.16
CA GLU A 124 -1.57 -13.49 7.47
C GLU A 124 -2.60 -14.12 8.44
N GLY A 125 -3.30 -15.16 8.00
CA GLY A 125 -4.33 -15.83 8.80
C GLY A 125 -5.60 -14.99 9.05
N LEU A 126 -5.80 -13.89 8.31
CA LEU A 126 -6.94 -12.99 8.48
C LEU A 126 -8.14 -13.34 7.58
N GLY A 127 -7.89 -13.97 6.44
CA GLY A 127 -8.89 -14.29 5.45
C GLY A 127 -9.17 -15.78 5.29
N ASP A 128 -10.08 -16.11 4.37
CA ASP A 128 -10.36 -17.50 3.94
C ASP A 128 -9.37 -17.94 2.87
N ASN A 129 -8.74 -16.97 2.24
CA ASN A 129 -7.65 -17.14 1.29
C ASN A 129 -6.76 -15.87 1.29
N HIS A 130 -5.66 -15.89 0.54
CA HIS A 130 -4.67 -14.82 0.50
C HIS A 130 -4.28 -14.46 -0.94
N TYR A 131 -5.26 -14.34 -1.82
CA TYR A 131 -5.06 -13.89 -3.20
C TYR A 131 -4.65 -12.40 -3.27
N ASN A 132 -3.86 -12.07 -4.28
CA ASN A 132 -3.80 -10.73 -4.81
C ASN A 132 -4.98 -10.49 -5.77
N CYS A 133 -5.45 -9.25 -5.89
CA CYS A 133 -6.43 -8.94 -6.93
C CYS A 133 -5.83 -9.22 -8.32
N PRO A 134 -6.65 -9.52 -9.35
CA PRO A 134 -6.14 -9.88 -10.69
C PRO A 134 -5.17 -8.86 -11.27
N VAL A 135 -5.38 -7.56 -11.01
CA VAL A 135 -4.48 -6.51 -11.47
C VAL A 135 -3.11 -6.61 -10.81
N VAL A 136 -3.05 -6.73 -9.49
CA VAL A 136 -1.77 -6.90 -8.78
C VAL A 136 -1.09 -8.20 -9.18
N ALA A 137 -1.87 -9.27 -9.38
CA ALA A 137 -1.35 -10.61 -9.69
C ALA A 137 -0.75 -10.72 -11.09
N TYR A 138 -1.39 -10.09 -12.12
CA TYR A 138 -1.11 -10.40 -13.52
C TYR A 138 -0.77 -9.20 -14.39
N TYR A 139 -0.69 -8.01 -13.84
CA TYR A 139 -0.38 -6.80 -14.62
C TYR A 139 0.98 -6.84 -15.35
N PRO A 140 2.01 -7.58 -14.88
CA PRO A 140 3.23 -7.78 -15.63
C PRO A 140 3.02 -8.36 -17.04
N GLU A 141 2.04 -9.23 -17.25
CA GLU A 141 1.69 -9.76 -18.59
C GLU A 141 1.10 -8.67 -19.50
N VAL A 142 0.28 -7.79 -18.92
CA VAL A 142 -0.27 -6.64 -19.65
C VAL A 142 0.85 -5.71 -20.09
N LEU A 143 1.82 -5.44 -19.24
CA LEU A 143 3.00 -4.63 -19.57
C LEU A 143 3.85 -5.28 -20.64
N ALA A 144 4.10 -6.60 -20.54
CA ALA A 144 4.86 -7.34 -21.55
C ALA A 144 4.23 -7.26 -22.95
N GLY A 145 2.90 -7.27 -23.03
CA GLY A 145 2.16 -7.19 -24.29
C GLY A 145 1.94 -5.79 -24.85
N ASN A 146 2.13 -4.74 -24.04
CA ASN A 146 1.74 -3.36 -24.42
C ASN A 146 2.88 -2.33 -24.34
N CYS A 147 4.02 -2.66 -23.73
CA CYS A 147 5.15 -1.75 -23.60
C CYS A 147 6.25 -2.10 -24.61
N PRO A 148 6.33 -1.44 -25.77
CA PRO A 148 7.37 -1.69 -26.76
C PRO A 148 8.78 -1.39 -26.23
N GLU A 149 8.90 -0.59 -25.17
CA GLU A 149 10.16 -0.31 -24.49
C GLU A 149 10.82 -1.57 -23.88
N LEU A 150 10.09 -2.64 -23.73
CA LEU A 150 10.58 -3.94 -23.24
C LEU A 150 11.16 -4.82 -24.36
N GLU A 151 10.95 -4.45 -25.63
CA GLU A 151 11.47 -5.20 -26.74
C GLU A 151 13.01 -5.26 -26.69
N GLY A 152 13.55 -6.46 -26.83
CA GLY A 152 14.99 -6.73 -26.73
C GLY A 152 15.58 -6.63 -25.31
N LYS A 153 14.77 -6.31 -24.29
CA LYS A 153 15.20 -6.29 -22.89
C LYS A 153 14.85 -7.58 -22.17
N LYS A 154 15.67 -7.91 -21.17
CA LYS A 154 15.40 -9.03 -20.28
C LYS A 154 14.34 -8.64 -19.27
N PHE A 155 13.08 -8.92 -19.58
CA PHE A 155 11.95 -8.68 -18.66
C PHE A 155 11.55 -9.99 -17.99
N ILE A 156 11.66 -10.03 -16.66
CA ILE A 156 11.40 -11.22 -15.83
C ILE A 156 10.02 -11.05 -15.20
N TYR A 157 9.00 -11.70 -15.77
CA TYR A 157 7.61 -11.62 -15.31
C TYR A 157 7.00 -13.01 -15.07
N ASP A 158 7.87 -13.99 -14.77
CA ASP A 158 7.43 -15.34 -14.46
C ASP A 158 6.49 -15.39 -13.26
N TYR A 159 5.63 -16.40 -13.23
CA TYR A 159 4.77 -16.70 -12.09
C TYR A 159 5.59 -17.29 -10.96
N VAL A 160 5.56 -16.63 -9.81
CA VAL A 160 6.24 -17.09 -8.59
C VAL A 160 5.28 -17.03 -7.40
N GLY A 161 5.54 -17.84 -6.37
CA GLY A 161 4.69 -17.86 -5.17
C GLY A 161 5.54 -17.69 -3.92
N ILE A 162 5.43 -16.54 -3.27
CA ILE A 162 6.16 -16.26 -2.02
C ILE A 162 5.48 -16.84 -0.77
N HIS A 163 4.24 -17.31 -0.88
CA HIS A 163 3.45 -17.86 0.23
C HIS A 163 3.94 -19.24 0.70
N ARG A 164 4.77 -19.91 -0.09
CA ARG A 164 5.36 -21.23 0.23
C ARG A 164 6.87 -21.19 0.03
N PRO A 165 7.65 -20.94 1.09
CA PRO A 165 9.09 -20.70 0.97
C PRO A 165 9.85 -21.80 0.25
N LYS A 166 9.55 -23.08 0.51
CA LYS A 166 10.21 -24.23 -0.16
C LYS A 166 9.90 -24.26 -1.66
N ASP A 167 8.64 -24.08 -2.03
CA ASP A 167 8.20 -24.07 -3.43
C ASP A 167 8.79 -22.86 -4.17
N PHE A 168 8.90 -21.72 -3.50
CA PHE A 168 9.54 -20.51 -4.01
C PHE A 168 11.01 -20.76 -4.36
N VAL A 169 11.80 -21.31 -3.43
CA VAL A 169 13.22 -21.62 -3.67
C VAL A 169 13.38 -22.58 -4.85
N HIS A 170 12.61 -23.66 -4.86
CA HIS A 170 12.63 -24.64 -5.94
C HIS A 170 12.29 -24.03 -7.31
N LYS A 171 11.22 -23.24 -7.37
CA LYS A 171 10.80 -22.54 -8.60
C LYS A 171 11.85 -21.57 -9.08
N MET A 172 12.41 -20.75 -8.19
CA MET A 172 13.44 -19.78 -8.54
C MET A 172 14.72 -20.47 -9.02
N ALA A 173 15.20 -21.48 -8.27
CA ALA A 173 16.47 -22.16 -8.59
C ALA A 173 16.42 -22.98 -9.86
N ARG A 174 15.30 -23.66 -10.15
CA ARG A 174 15.22 -24.66 -11.23
C ARG A 174 14.50 -24.16 -12.47
N THR A 175 13.72 -23.11 -12.37
CA THR A 175 12.90 -22.64 -13.49
C THR A 175 13.21 -21.20 -13.87
N VAL A 176 13.11 -20.26 -12.91
CA VAL A 176 13.18 -18.83 -13.24
C VAL A 176 14.63 -18.39 -13.49
N LEU A 177 15.50 -18.56 -12.49
CA LEU A 177 16.87 -18.06 -12.61
C LEU A 177 17.66 -18.68 -13.77
N PRO A 178 17.62 -20.02 -14.02
CA PRO A 178 18.33 -20.60 -15.16
C PRO A 178 17.91 -20.09 -16.53
N LYS A 179 16.67 -19.60 -16.66
CA LYS A 179 16.14 -19.01 -17.90
C LYS A 179 16.82 -17.68 -18.24
N TYR A 180 17.27 -16.94 -17.23
CA TYR A 180 17.79 -15.57 -17.39
C TYR A 180 19.25 -15.42 -16.99
N PHE A 181 19.72 -16.20 -16.01
CA PHE A 181 21.05 -16.10 -15.44
C PHE A 181 21.66 -17.49 -15.23
N GLY A 182 22.91 -17.66 -15.61
CA GLY A 182 23.67 -18.87 -15.34
C GLY A 182 24.44 -18.83 -14.01
N GLY A 183 24.86 -20.00 -13.52
CA GLY A 183 25.83 -20.10 -12.41
C GLY A 183 25.31 -19.70 -11.03
N ILE A 184 24.00 -19.81 -10.78
CA ILE A 184 23.38 -19.61 -9.47
C ILE A 184 22.93 -20.95 -8.91
N SER A 185 23.52 -21.39 -7.80
CA SER A 185 23.20 -22.66 -7.16
C SER A 185 21.90 -22.58 -6.34
N GLU A 186 21.24 -23.73 -6.14
CA GLU A 186 20.04 -23.82 -5.29
C GLU A 186 20.33 -23.39 -3.83
N LYS A 187 21.56 -23.63 -3.35
CA LYS A 187 22.01 -23.17 -2.03
C LYS A 187 22.03 -21.64 -1.93
N GLU A 188 22.56 -20.96 -2.95
CA GLU A 188 22.56 -19.49 -3.00
C GLU A 188 21.13 -18.94 -3.06
N VAL A 189 20.23 -19.60 -3.78
CA VAL A 189 18.81 -19.23 -3.85
C VAL A 189 18.13 -19.42 -2.49
N GLN A 190 18.44 -20.51 -1.77
CA GLN A 190 17.92 -20.71 -0.40
C GLN A 190 18.40 -19.61 0.53
N GLU A 191 19.69 -19.30 0.56
CA GLU A 191 20.24 -18.23 1.39
C GLU A 191 19.64 -16.86 1.05
N ALA A 192 19.38 -16.60 -0.23
CA ALA A 192 18.74 -15.38 -0.68
C ALA A 192 17.26 -15.31 -0.28
N ALA A 193 16.56 -16.43 -0.35
CA ALA A 193 15.17 -16.52 0.10
C ALA A 193 15.06 -16.30 1.61
N ASP A 194 15.93 -16.95 2.41
CA ASP A 194 15.94 -16.76 3.87
C ASP A 194 16.19 -15.29 4.24
N ALA A 195 17.12 -14.62 3.56
CA ALA A 195 17.36 -13.19 3.76
C ALA A 195 16.14 -12.34 3.35
N ALA A 196 15.46 -12.68 2.26
CA ALA A 196 14.30 -11.97 1.75
C ALA A 196 13.10 -12.05 2.72
N TYR A 197 12.79 -13.24 3.23
CA TYR A 197 11.73 -13.42 4.22
C TYR A 197 12.05 -12.68 5.53
N ALA A 198 13.29 -12.76 6.01
CA ALA A 198 13.72 -12.05 7.21
C ALA A 198 13.60 -10.52 7.06
N GLU A 199 14.00 -9.97 5.91
CA GLU A 199 13.90 -8.53 5.64
C GLU A 199 12.44 -8.07 5.51
N TYR A 200 11.58 -8.88 4.86
CA TYR A 200 10.16 -8.59 4.79
C TYR A 200 9.52 -8.52 6.17
N GLU A 201 9.77 -9.51 7.02
CA GLU A 201 9.24 -9.53 8.39
C GLU A 201 9.77 -8.36 9.23
N ALA A 202 11.05 -8.02 9.09
CA ALA A 202 11.66 -6.88 9.76
C ALA A 202 11.03 -5.55 9.30
N HIS A 203 10.75 -5.41 8.00
CA HIS A 203 10.09 -4.24 7.43
C HIS A 203 8.67 -4.08 7.98
N MET A 204 7.86 -5.15 7.95
CA MET A 204 6.50 -5.13 8.48
C MET A 204 6.48 -4.88 10.00
N ALA A 205 7.46 -5.41 10.74
CA ALA A 205 7.62 -5.13 12.16
C ALA A 205 7.90 -3.63 12.42
N LYS A 206 8.77 -3.00 11.63
CA LYS A 206 9.06 -1.55 11.74
C LYS A 206 7.77 -0.72 11.54
N ILE A 207 6.92 -1.08 10.57
CA ILE A 207 5.64 -0.39 10.32
C ILE A 207 4.71 -0.55 11.53
N ARG A 208 4.58 -1.76 12.08
CA ARG A 208 3.74 -2.03 13.25
C ARG A 208 4.22 -1.29 14.51
N VAL A 209 5.53 -1.30 14.74
CA VAL A 209 6.13 -0.55 15.87
C VAL A 209 5.89 0.94 15.72
N LYS A 210 6.18 1.50 14.53
CA LYS A 210 5.96 2.93 14.28
C LYS A 210 4.49 3.32 14.36
N GLY A 211 3.59 2.49 13.87
CA GLY A 211 2.15 2.68 14.04
C GLY A 211 1.73 2.74 15.50
N SER A 212 2.27 1.85 16.35
CA SER A 212 2.03 1.87 17.80
C SER A 212 2.57 3.15 18.46
N GLU A 213 3.79 3.56 18.13
CA GLU A 213 4.39 4.82 18.63
C GLU A 213 3.53 6.04 18.27
N ILE A 214 3.02 6.09 17.02
CA ILE A 214 2.14 7.19 16.57
C ILE A 214 0.82 7.17 17.35
N ILE A 215 0.22 6.02 17.58
CA ILE A 215 -1.02 5.86 18.35
C ILE A 215 -0.81 6.37 19.79
N ASP A 216 0.26 5.93 20.44
CA ASP A 216 0.55 6.29 21.83
C ASP A 216 0.85 7.79 21.96
N GLU A 217 1.59 8.36 21.00
CA GLU A 217 1.88 9.80 20.98
C GLU A 217 0.61 10.62 20.72
N ALA A 218 -0.23 10.19 19.77
CA ALA A 218 -1.50 10.87 19.50
C ALA A 218 -2.40 10.88 20.73
N ARG A 219 -2.47 9.78 21.48
CA ARG A 219 -3.21 9.68 22.74
C ARG A 219 -2.66 10.61 23.82
N ARG A 220 -1.34 10.69 23.96
CA ARG A 220 -0.71 11.63 24.90
C ARG A 220 -1.01 13.10 24.57
N GLN A 221 -1.17 13.40 23.28
CA GLN A 221 -1.50 14.74 22.80
C GLN A 221 -3.02 15.01 22.73
N GLY A 222 -3.88 14.06 23.10
CA GLY A 222 -5.34 14.18 22.98
C GLY A 222 -5.81 14.33 21.53
N LYS A 223 -5.05 13.80 20.56
CA LYS A 223 -5.38 13.88 19.14
C LYS A 223 -6.20 12.67 18.70
N ARG A 224 -7.14 12.89 17.78
CA ARG A 224 -7.81 11.79 17.07
C ARG A 224 -6.84 11.00 16.23
N ILE A 225 -7.14 9.73 16.03
CA ILE A 225 -6.38 8.81 15.19
C ILE A 225 -7.25 8.41 14.00
N ILE A 226 -6.77 8.69 12.81
CA ILE A 226 -7.42 8.25 11.56
C ILE A 226 -6.62 7.09 10.98
N VAL A 227 -7.28 5.94 10.84
CA VAL A 227 -6.78 4.85 10.03
C VAL A 227 -7.10 5.17 8.58
N LEU A 228 -6.10 5.68 7.86
CA LEU A 228 -6.23 5.91 6.41
C LEU A 228 -5.97 4.56 5.71
N ALA A 229 -7.05 3.82 5.53
CA ALA A 229 -7.01 2.44 5.11
C ALA A 229 -7.13 2.31 3.59
N GLY A 230 -6.34 1.40 3.05
CA GLY A 230 -6.32 1.15 1.61
C GLY A 230 -5.53 -0.10 1.26
N ARG A 231 -4.56 0.08 0.40
CA ARG A 231 -3.65 -0.97 -0.05
C ARG A 231 -2.22 -0.43 -0.02
N PRO A 232 -1.19 -1.28 -0.03
CA PRO A 232 0.20 -0.82 0.09
C PRO A 232 0.58 0.30 -0.90
N TYR A 233 0.10 0.23 -2.13
CA TYR A 233 0.38 1.23 -3.16
C TYR A 233 -0.35 2.58 -2.99
N HIS A 234 -1.25 2.70 -2.01
CA HIS A 234 -1.82 3.99 -1.64
C HIS A 234 -0.81 4.90 -0.90
N VAL A 235 0.35 4.36 -0.53
CA VAL A 235 1.49 5.14 -0.02
C VAL A 235 2.15 5.98 -1.11
N ASP A 236 1.96 5.61 -2.38
CA ASP A 236 2.45 6.37 -3.54
C ASP A 236 1.90 7.80 -3.53
N PRO A 237 2.76 8.84 -3.60
CA PRO A 237 2.32 10.23 -3.51
C PRO A 237 1.42 10.67 -4.68
N GLU A 238 1.57 10.07 -5.88
CA GLU A 238 0.70 10.36 -7.02
C GLU A 238 -0.66 9.68 -6.87
N VAL A 239 -0.72 8.51 -6.20
CA VAL A 239 -1.98 7.80 -5.89
C VAL A 239 -2.70 8.46 -4.72
N ASN A 240 -1.99 8.81 -3.67
CA ASN A 240 -2.52 9.40 -2.46
C ASN A 240 -2.93 10.87 -2.62
N HIS A 241 -2.29 11.60 -3.53
CA HIS A 241 -2.48 13.04 -3.76
C HIS A 241 -2.27 13.92 -2.51
N GLY A 242 -1.64 13.41 -1.45
CA GLY A 242 -1.40 14.13 -0.19
C GLY A 242 -2.60 14.15 0.77
N ILE A 243 -3.51 13.19 0.64
CA ILE A 243 -4.66 13.04 1.56
C ILE A 243 -4.19 12.79 2.99
N ASP A 244 -3.13 12.04 3.19
CA ASP A 244 -2.48 11.83 4.48
C ASP A 244 -2.10 13.16 5.16
N ARG A 245 -1.45 14.05 4.41
CA ARG A 245 -1.08 15.39 4.88
C ARG A 245 -2.28 16.30 5.11
N LEU A 246 -3.35 16.10 4.35
CA LEU A 246 -4.58 16.84 4.56
C LEU A 246 -5.24 16.46 5.89
N ILE A 247 -5.24 15.17 6.23
CA ILE A 247 -5.76 14.69 7.53
C ILE A 247 -4.92 15.23 8.68
N THR A 248 -3.58 15.21 8.59
CA THR A 248 -2.74 15.74 9.67
C THR A 248 -2.88 17.26 9.85
N ARG A 249 -3.21 18.02 8.79
CA ARG A 249 -3.56 19.45 8.89
C ARG A 249 -4.84 19.69 9.68
N HIS A 250 -5.76 18.74 9.72
CA HIS A 250 -6.94 18.79 10.57
C HIS A 250 -6.63 18.45 12.04
N GLY A 251 -5.37 18.15 12.37
CA GLY A 251 -4.91 17.90 13.73
C GLY A 251 -4.97 16.44 14.16
N ALA A 252 -5.34 15.52 13.28
CA ALA A 252 -5.37 14.08 13.57
C ALA A 252 -4.03 13.40 13.26
N ALA A 253 -3.75 12.29 13.93
CA ALA A 253 -2.69 11.36 13.57
C ALA A 253 -3.18 10.41 12.47
N VAL A 254 -2.26 9.93 11.64
CA VAL A 254 -2.55 9.00 10.54
C VAL A 254 -1.77 7.71 10.74
N VAL A 255 -2.50 6.60 10.78
CA VAL A 255 -1.94 5.23 10.75
C VAL A 255 -2.55 4.45 9.57
N THR A 256 -2.02 3.27 9.28
CA THR A 256 -2.45 2.42 8.17
C THR A 256 -3.03 1.11 8.67
N GLU A 257 -3.83 0.43 7.84
CA GLU A 257 -4.46 -0.86 8.16
C GLU A 257 -3.44 -1.94 8.54
N ASP A 258 -2.29 -2.00 7.87
CA ASP A 258 -1.24 -2.99 8.10
C ASP A 258 -0.48 -2.80 9.43
N SER A 259 -0.61 -1.61 10.04
CA SER A 259 -0.02 -1.35 11.36
C SER A 259 -0.85 -1.87 12.54
N ILE A 260 -2.12 -2.21 12.30
CA ILE A 260 -3.08 -2.59 13.35
C ILE A 260 -3.88 -3.86 13.05
N SER A 261 -3.89 -4.36 11.82
CA SER A 261 -4.68 -5.53 11.42
C SER A 261 -4.34 -6.80 12.23
N ASN A 262 -3.10 -6.95 12.64
CA ASN A 262 -2.62 -8.07 13.46
C ASN A 262 -3.13 -8.04 14.92
N ARG A 263 -3.85 -6.99 15.33
CA ARG A 263 -4.48 -6.88 16.66
C ARG A 263 -5.87 -7.53 16.72
N VAL A 264 -6.33 -8.09 15.61
CA VAL A 264 -7.61 -8.77 15.48
C VAL A 264 -7.36 -10.19 14.96
N GLN A 265 -8.03 -11.16 15.53
CA GLN A 265 -8.07 -12.50 14.98
C GLN A 265 -9.08 -12.58 13.85
N LYS A 266 -8.95 -13.60 12.97
CA LYS A 266 -9.93 -13.88 11.92
C LYS A 266 -11.34 -13.96 12.51
N PHE A 267 -12.29 -13.33 11.84
CA PHE A 267 -13.70 -13.29 12.20
C PHE A 267 -14.58 -13.52 10.96
N PRO A 268 -15.84 -13.93 11.14
CA PRO A 268 -16.77 -14.10 10.03
C PRO A 268 -17.08 -12.78 9.32
N THR A 269 -17.15 -12.81 8.00
CA THR A 269 -17.58 -11.73 7.12
C THR A 269 -18.80 -12.14 6.32
N SER A 270 -19.63 -11.20 5.85
CA SER A 270 -20.80 -11.47 5.04
C SER A 270 -20.45 -11.94 3.62
N VAL A 271 -19.24 -11.63 3.17
CA VAL A 271 -18.67 -12.03 1.89
C VAL A 271 -17.46 -12.95 2.09
N LEU A 272 -17.12 -13.74 1.08
CA LEU A 272 -15.91 -14.57 1.09
C LEU A 272 -14.67 -13.66 1.20
N ASN A 273 -13.94 -13.78 2.30
CA ASN A 273 -12.76 -12.98 2.61
C ASN A 273 -11.49 -13.61 2.02
N GLN A 274 -11.26 -13.40 0.73
CA GLN A 274 -10.21 -14.10 -0.03
C GLN A 274 -9.04 -13.25 -0.50
N TRP A 275 -9.05 -11.94 -0.25
CA TRP A 275 -8.03 -11.01 -0.74
C TRP A 275 -7.17 -10.50 0.40
N THR A 276 -5.85 -10.67 0.35
CA THR A 276 -4.93 -10.30 1.44
C THR A 276 -5.12 -8.87 1.92
N TYR A 277 -5.08 -7.91 1.01
CA TYR A 277 -5.16 -6.49 1.39
C TYR A 277 -6.54 -6.10 1.93
N HIS A 278 -7.60 -6.78 1.48
CA HIS A 278 -8.95 -6.52 1.96
C HIS A 278 -9.22 -7.19 3.31
N SER A 279 -8.61 -8.34 3.56
CA SER A 279 -8.64 -8.97 4.89
C SER A 279 -8.04 -8.07 5.97
N ARG A 280 -6.94 -7.38 5.65
CA ARG A 280 -6.35 -6.35 6.53
C ARG A 280 -7.30 -5.19 6.77
N LEU A 281 -7.98 -4.73 5.71
CA LEU A 281 -8.95 -3.63 5.79
C LEU A 281 -10.10 -3.97 6.72
N TYR A 282 -10.66 -5.17 6.61
CA TYR A 282 -11.72 -5.66 7.51
C TYR A 282 -11.23 -5.79 8.95
N ALA A 283 -10.03 -6.33 9.16
CA ALA A 283 -9.42 -6.43 10.48
C ALA A 283 -9.19 -5.05 11.11
N ALA A 284 -8.70 -4.09 10.32
CA ALA A 284 -8.52 -2.71 10.79
C ALA A 284 -9.86 -2.04 11.13
N ALA A 285 -10.90 -2.23 10.30
CA ALA A 285 -12.25 -1.75 10.60
C ALA A 285 -12.78 -2.36 11.90
N LYS A 286 -12.62 -3.67 12.08
CA LYS A 286 -13.01 -4.36 13.31
C LYS A 286 -12.24 -3.84 14.52
N TYR A 287 -10.94 -3.60 14.41
CA TYR A 287 -10.15 -3.01 15.48
C TYR A 287 -10.65 -1.60 15.84
N CYS A 288 -10.95 -0.75 14.86
CA CYS A 288 -11.49 0.59 15.09
C CYS A 288 -12.77 0.57 15.92
N THR A 289 -13.63 -0.45 15.78
CA THR A 289 -14.86 -0.55 16.59
C THR A 289 -14.60 -0.76 18.08
N THR A 290 -13.41 -1.20 18.45
CA THR A 290 -13.00 -1.39 19.84
C THR A 290 -12.30 -0.18 20.45
N GLN A 291 -12.02 0.87 19.64
CA GLN A 291 -11.26 2.05 20.05
C GLN A 291 -12.14 3.30 19.97
N LYS A 292 -12.25 4.06 21.05
CA LYS A 292 -13.08 5.30 21.07
C LYS A 292 -12.46 6.41 20.23
N ASP A 293 -11.15 6.57 20.29
CA ASP A 293 -10.33 7.65 19.74
C ASP A 293 -9.84 7.41 18.28
N MET A 294 -10.26 6.28 17.68
CA MET A 294 -9.80 5.85 16.37
C MET A 294 -10.97 5.67 15.40
N ASP A 295 -10.88 6.29 14.24
CA ASP A 295 -11.87 6.20 13.18
C ASP A 295 -11.19 5.84 11.85
N LEU A 296 -11.92 5.23 10.91
CA LEU A 296 -11.38 4.74 9.65
C LEU A 296 -11.89 5.56 8.47
N VAL A 297 -10.95 5.94 7.60
CA VAL A 297 -11.21 6.53 6.28
C VAL A 297 -10.67 5.59 5.22
N GLN A 298 -11.55 5.07 4.37
CA GLN A 298 -11.16 4.14 3.31
C GLN A 298 -10.83 4.87 2.02
N LEU A 299 -9.63 4.60 1.47
CA LEU A 299 -9.28 5.00 0.11
C LEU A 299 -9.77 3.94 -0.87
N VAL A 300 -10.51 4.37 -1.89
CA VAL A 300 -11.09 3.49 -2.92
C VAL A 300 -10.74 4.01 -4.31
N SER A 301 -10.42 3.09 -5.23
CA SER A 301 -10.17 3.45 -6.62
C SER A 301 -11.48 3.39 -7.42
N PHE A 302 -11.73 4.41 -8.23
CA PHE A 302 -12.84 4.39 -9.18
C PHE A 302 -12.65 3.24 -10.18
N GLY A 303 -13.69 2.50 -10.49
CA GLY A 303 -13.61 1.35 -11.39
C GLY A 303 -12.99 0.08 -10.79
N CYS A 304 -12.56 0.07 -9.52
CA CYS A 304 -12.10 -1.16 -8.87
C CYS A 304 -13.29 -2.06 -8.47
N GLY A 305 -13.48 -3.17 -9.20
CA GLY A 305 -14.56 -4.12 -8.90
C GLY A 305 -14.46 -4.77 -7.52
N VAL A 306 -13.24 -4.92 -6.98
CA VAL A 306 -13.03 -5.47 -5.64
C VAL A 306 -13.47 -4.46 -4.58
N ASP A 307 -13.24 -3.15 -4.80
CA ASP A 307 -13.71 -2.10 -3.88
C ASP A 307 -15.24 -2.03 -3.81
N ALA A 308 -15.95 -2.37 -4.89
CA ALA A 308 -17.41 -2.40 -4.87
C ALA A 308 -17.98 -3.35 -3.81
N ILE A 309 -17.28 -4.46 -3.53
CA ILE A 309 -17.65 -5.43 -2.50
C ILE A 309 -17.09 -5.01 -1.14
N THR A 310 -15.82 -4.62 -1.10
CA THR A 310 -15.12 -4.39 0.16
C THR A 310 -15.56 -3.13 0.89
N THR A 311 -16.10 -2.15 0.17
CA THR A 311 -16.68 -0.93 0.79
C THR A 311 -17.94 -1.26 1.58
N ASP A 312 -18.77 -2.14 1.11
CA ASP A 312 -20.01 -2.53 1.81
C ASP A 312 -19.68 -3.33 3.08
N GLU A 313 -18.84 -4.34 2.98
CA GLU A 313 -18.40 -5.11 4.16
C GLU A 313 -17.73 -4.23 5.21
N THR A 314 -16.82 -3.34 4.80
CA THR A 314 -16.16 -2.39 5.71
C THR A 314 -17.16 -1.46 6.41
N ARG A 315 -18.15 -0.98 5.65
CA ARG A 315 -19.25 -0.14 6.19
C ARG A 315 -20.05 -0.91 7.23
N GLU A 316 -20.47 -2.13 6.92
CA GLU A 316 -21.25 -2.96 7.84
C GLU A 316 -20.49 -3.23 9.14
N ILE A 317 -19.20 -3.58 9.06
CA ILE A 317 -18.35 -3.79 10.25
C ILE A 317 -18.30 -2.52 11.12
N LEU A 318 -18.05 -1.36 10.52
CA LEU A 318 -17.93 -0.10 11.25
C LEU A 318 -19.26 0.32 11.86
N GLN A 319 -20.35 0.28 11.09
CA GLN A 319 -21.69 0.69 11.55
C GLN A 319 -22.22 -0.24 12.64
N ALA A 320 -22.00 -1.54 12.55
CA ALA A 320 -22.33 -2.49 13.61
C ALA A 320 -21.59 -2.19 14.92
N GLY A 321 -20.40 -1.57 14.85
CA GLY A 321 -19.64 -1.11 16.00
C GLY A 321 -19.91 0.35 16.40
N GLY A 322 -20.94 1.01 15.83
CA GLY A 322 -21.30 2.40 16.14
C GLY A 322 -20.32 3.44 15.59
N LYS A 323 -19.51 3.08 14.60
CA LYS A 323 -18.55 3.98 13.94
C LYS A 323 -19.12 4.55 12.64
N LEU A 324 -18.66 5.76 12.30
CA LEU A 324 -18.96 6.34 11.00
C LEU A 324 -18.12 5.69 9.91
N TYR A 325 -18.70 5.49 8.73
CA TYR A 325 -17.99 5.06 7.56
C TYR A 325 -17.74 6.22 6.61
N THR A 326 -16.48 6.44 6.26
CA THR A 326 -16.08 7.46 5.29
C THR A 326 -15.18 6.85 4.22
N GLN A 327 -15.58 7.02 2.96
CA GLN A 327 -14.74 6.65 1.81
C GLN A 327 -14.31 7.88 1.02
N LEU A 328 -13.07 7.86 0.58
CA LEU A 328 -12.50 8.84 -0.34
C LEU A 328 -12.15 8.15 -1.65
N LYS A 329 -12.77 8.61 -2.73
CA LYS A 329 -12.45 8.11 -4.08
C LYS A 329 -11.21 8.81 -4.60
N ILE A 330 -10.24 8.02 -5.04
CA ILE A 330 -8.98 8.47 -5.62
C ILE A 330 -8.85 7.94 -7.04
N ASP A 331 -8.34 8.80 -7.92
CA ASP A 331 -8.16 8.52 -9.35
C ASP A 331 -7.04 9.38 -9.93
N GLU A 332 -6.88 9.33 -11.24
CA GLU A 332 -5.90 10.13 -12.01
C GLU A 332 -6.04 11.64 -11.78
N ILE A 333 -7.27 12.09 -11.51
CA ILE A 333 -7.59 13.48 -11.19
C ILE A 333 -8.33 13.49 -9.86
N THR A 334 -7.66 13.90 -8.81
CA THR A 334 -8.30 14.04 -7.51
C THR A 334 -8.58 15.50 -7.21
N ASN A 335 -9.85 15.80 -6.99
CA ASN A 335 -10.27 17.11 -6.50
C ASN A 335 -10.08 17.16 -4.97
N LEU A 336 -8.93 17.65 -4.52
CA LEU A 336 -8.61 17.81 -3.10
C LEU A 336 -9.61 18.71 -2.36
N GLY A 337 -10.27 19.63 -3.06
CA GLY A 337 -11.33 20.46 -2.48
C GLY A 337 -12.51 19.60 -2.02
N ALA A 338 -12.96 18.65 -2.86
CA ALA A 338 -14.04 17.73 -2.49
C ALA A 338 -13.61 16.78 -1.36
N VAL A 339 -12.36 16.30 -1.38
CA VAL A 339 -11.79 15.48 -0.31
C VAL A 339 -11.77 16.26 1.01
N ASN A 340 -11.32 17.52 0.97
CA ASN A 340 -11.27 18.38 2.15
C ASN A 340 -12.67 18.63 2.74
N ILE A 341 -13.68 18.87 1.91
CA ILE A 341 -15.08 19.03 2.37
C ILE A 341 -15.54 17.75 3.09
N ARG A 342 -15.28 16.56 2.51
CA ARG A 342 -15.64 15.28 3.14
C ARG A 342 -14.93 15.07 4.48
N LEU A 343 -13.64 15.39 4.57
CA LEU A 343 -12.88 15.29 5.81
C LEU A 343 -13.42 16.27 6.87
N ARG A 344 -13.73 17.52 6.49
CA ARG A 344 -14.33 18.48 7.41
C ARG A 344 -15.69 18.02 7.93
N SER A 345 -16.52 17.46 7.06
CA SER A 345 -17.81 16.88 7.47
C SER A 345 -17.62 15.68 8.42
N LEU A 346 -16.62 14.83 8.14
CA LEU A 346 -16.29 13.73 9.04
C LEU A 346 -15.86 14.26 10.41
N PHE A 347 -14.91 15.19 10.48
CA PHE A 347 -14.43 15.70 11.77
C PHE A 347 -15.54 16.39 12.57
N ALA A 348 -16.41 17.18 11.91
CA ALA A 348 -17.57 17.78 12.56
C ALA A 348 -18.54 16.73 13.14
N ALA A 349 -18.83 15.66 12.39
CA ALA A 349 -19.68 14.57 12.86
C ALA A 349 -19.05 13.75 13.99
N LEU A 350 -17.71 13.63 13.99
CA LEU A 350 -16.97 12.98 15.07
C LEU A 350 -16.98 13.83 16.36
N ASP A 351 -16.86 15.15 16.23
CA ASP A 351 -16.94 16.07 17.37
C ASP A 351 -18.34 16.03 18.00
N GLU A 352 -19.41 16.11 17.20
CA GLU A 352 -20.80 15.99 17.67
C GLU A 352 -21.06 14.63 18.36
N ARG A 353 -20.54 13.54 17.79
CA ARG A 353 -20.66 12.19 18.40
C ARG A 353 -20.03 12.15 19.79
N ASP A 354 -18.86 12.74 19.94
CA ASP A 354 -18.11 12.70 21.19
C ASP A 354 -18.75 13.61 22.23
N GLU A 355 -19.26 14.81 21.86
CA GLU A 355 -20.04 15.70 22.75
C GLU A 355 -21.29 14.99 23.27
N VAL A 356 -22.07 14.35 22.41
CA VAL A 356 -23.26 13.57 22.80
C VAL A 356 -22.91 12.41 23.74
N ALA A 357 -21.75 11.76 23.51
CA ALA A 357 -21.30 10.66 24.37
C ALA A 357 -20.89 11.16 25.77
N GLU A 358 -20.25 12.33 25.86
CA GLU A 358 -19.87 12.97 27.11
C GLU A 358 -21.10 13.43 27.91
N GLU A 359 -22.08 14.06 27.25
CA GLU A 359 -23.34 14.47 27.89
C GLU A 359 -24.09 13.28 28.47
N LYS A 360 -24.19 12.17 27.73
CA LYS A 360 -24.84 10.95 28.23
C LYS A 360 -24.09 10.32 29.41
N ALA A 361 -22.75 10.39 29.39
CA ALA A 361 -21.95 9.89 30.50
C ALA A 361 -22.10 10.74 31.76
N ALA A 362 -22.15 12.07 31.62
CA ALA A 362 -22.40 13.01 32.73
C ALA A 362 -23.79 12.79 33.34
N ALA A 363 -24.83 12.72 32.50
CA ALA A 363 -26.21 12.47 32.98
C ALA A 363 -26.36 11.12 33.69
N LYS A 364 -25.57 10.13 33.31
CA LYS A 364 -25.57 8.80 33.97
C LYS A 364 -24.80 8.80 35.29
N ALA A 365 -23.85 9.69 35.46
CA ALA A 365 -23.10 9.84 36.72
C ALA A 365 -23.86 10.65 37.78
N GLU A 366 -24.83 11.47 37.35
CA GLU A 366 -25.69 12.26 38.20
C GLU A 366 -26.99 11.53 38.67
N ALA A 367 -27.33 10.42 38.00
CA ALA A 367 -28.48 9.56 38.31
C ALA A 367 -28.09 8.37 39.21
#